data_dc27d60ac73ef75e4fabf9c22b5b5434
#
_entry.id   dc27d60ac73ef75e4fabf9c22b5b5434
#
_cell.length_a   1.000
_cell.length_b   1.000
_cell.length_c   1.000
_cell.angle_alpha   90.00
_cell.angle_beta   90.00
_cell.angle_gamma   90.00
#
_symmetry.space_group_name_H-M   'P 1'
#
loop_
_entity.id
_entity.type
_entity.pdbx_description
1 polymer ?
#
loop_
_entity_poly.entity_id
_entity_poly.type
_entity_poly.pdbx_seq_one_letter_code
_entity_poly.pdbx_strand_id
1 'polypeptide(L)'
;MDRLIARQGAVSQSVQKALASHITQLRGDRELLQLLGASVAGNVETIFNALRHDISLDNIEPPTAALEYARRVAQRGVPMDALVRAYRLGHSLVIDAASDEVNAAVPDARTGLAVFERITSVSFRYIDWISQQVVVVYEEERDRWLANQNSARALRVREILEAPSGSILDPEALTTALRYPIQRRHLAAVLWWPAEAEHEDGLGQLESVLRDMAESVEAQGSPLFVADDRNTGWGWIPLSAATAATAIDTIRTGLAERGATVAVALGTPLYGVDGFRRSHRQAVKARGVALAAGTAGVTAADDPGLAAAALIGENIDDAREFVAQTLGPLASDTANDARLRETLRVYLHDGASYKSAGEKLNLHFNSVKYRVGRAVERRGRPVGDDRLDVELALLLCHRYGTAVLSAP
;
A
#
# COMPACT_ATOMS: atom_id res chain seq x y z
N MET A 1 53.30 -10.81 6.52
CA MET A 1 52.01 -11.22 7.10
C MET A 1 52.02 -11.17 8.63
N ASP A 2 53.01 -11.80 9.33
CA ASP A 2 53.01 -11.85 10.81
C ASP A 2 52.97 -10.46 11.48
N ARG A 3 53.62 -9.45 10.90
CA ARG A 3 53.55 -8.05 11.39
C ARG A 3 52.14 -7.43 11.24
N LEU A 4 51.44 -7.67 10.12
CA LEU A 4 50.06 -7.24 9.95
C LEU A 4 49.13 -7.90 10.95
N ILE A 5 49.31 -9.22 11.18
CA ILE A 5 48.52 -9.96 12.17
C ILE A 5 48.79 -9.43 13.59
N ALA A 6 50.04 -9.15 13.93
CA ALA A 6 50.37 -8.55 15.24
C ALA A 6 49.71 -7.17 15.46
N ARG A 7 49.36 -6.44 14.39
CA ARG A 7 48.70 -5.15 14.42
C ARG A 7 47.18 -5.21 14.13
N GLN A 8 46.61 -6.40 13.97
CA GLN A 8 45.21 -6.61 13.63
C GLN A 8 44.26 -5.82 14.54
N GLY A 9 44.45 -5.85 15.86
CA GLY A 9 43.65 -5.12 16.83
C GLY A 9 43.73 -3.59 16.63
N ALA A 10 44.92 -3.05 16.37
CA ALA A 10 45.08 -1.61 16.11
C ALA A 10 44.43 -1.17 14.78
N VAL A 11 44.56 -1.99 13.73
CA VAL A 11 43.90 -1.75 12.44
C VAL A 11 42.38 -1.78 12.61
N SER A 12 41.81 -2.79 13.29
CA SER A 12 40.37 -2.89 13.55
C SER A 12 39.84 -1.71 14.35
N GLN A 13 40.55 -1.25 15.39
CA GLN A 13 40.14 -0.05 16.15
C GLN A 13 40.19 1.22 15.32
N SER A 14 41.20 1.40 14.47
CA SER A 14 41.31 2.56 13.58
C SER A 14 40.16 2.60 12.60
N VAL A 15 39.85 1.46 11.96
CA VAL A 15 38.71 1.33 11.03
C VAL A 15 37.40 1.61 11.75
N GLN A 16 37.14 1.00 12.91
CA GLN A 16 35.93 1.22 13.69
C GLN A 16 35.74 2.70 14.05
N LYS A 17 36.79 3.37 14.51
CA LYS A 17 36.76 4.78 14.87
C LYS A 17 36.42 5.67 13.67
N ALA A 18 37.06 5.39 12.53
CA ALA A 18 36.80 6.12 11.29
C ALA A 18 35.35 5.92 10.82
N LEU A 19 34.84 4.69 10.80
CA LEU A 19 33.46 4.38 10.41
C LEU A 19 32.45 5.07 11.33
N ALA A 20 32.64 5.01 12.64
CA ALA A 20 31.78 5.68 13.61
C ALA A 20 31.76 7.21 13.47
N SER A 21 32.85 7.82 12.97
CA SER A 21 32.91 9.27 12.73
C SER A 21 32.24 9.68 11.42
N HIS A 22 32.25 8.84 10.39
CA HIS A 22 31.77 9.17 9.03
C HIS A 22 30.31 8.76 8.81
N ILE A 23 29.77 7.81 9.56
CA ILE A 23 28.39 7.36 9.43
C ILE A 23 27.55 8.00 10.52
N THR A 24 26.90 9.13 10.20
CA THR A 24 26.12 9.93 11.15
C THR A 24 24.94 9.16 11.74
N GLN A 25 24.38 8.20 11.01
CA GLN A 25 23.26 7.36 11.42
C GLN A 25 23.62 6.40 12.59
N LEU A 26 24.90 6.17 12.87
CA LEU A 26 25.37 5.33 13.97
C LEU A 26 25.64 6.10 15.26
N ARG A 27 25.53 7.42 15.24
CA ARG A 27 25.79 8.27 16.41
C ARG A 27 24.69 8.07 17.44
N GLY A 28 25.07 7.68 18.66
CA GLY A 28 24.15 7.55 19.81
C GLY A 28 23.62 6.14 20.06
N ASP A 29 23.82 5.18 19.15
CA ASP A 29 23.45 3.80 19.38
C ASP A 29 24.65 2.97 19.84
N ARG A 30 24.72 2.71 21.15
CA ARG A 30 25.84 2.00 21.78
C ARG A 30 25.91 0.53 21.33
N GLU A 31 24.77 -0.13 21.19
CA GLU A 31 24.67 -1.52 20.76
C GLU A 31 25.16 -1.68 19.31
N LEU A 32 24.71 -0.78 18.43
CA LEU A 32 25.11 -0.80 17.02
C LEU A 32 26.61 -0.51 16.84
N LEU A 33 27.19 0.36 17.67
CA LEU A 33 28.64 0.63 17.68
C LEU A 33 29.47 -0.57 18.17
N GLN A 34 28.96 -1.35 19.11
CA GLN A 34 29.61 -2.59 19.56
C GLN A 34 29.58 -3.65 18.46
N LEU A 35 28.44 -3.84 17.80
CA LEU A 35 28.31 -4.76 16.66
C LEU A 35 29.16 -4.34 15.47
N LEU A 36 29.25 -3.03 15.18
CA LEU A 36 30.17 -2.51 14.17
C LEU A 36 31.63 -2.92 14.49
N GLY A 37 32.06 -2.74 15.74
CA GLY A 37 33.41 -3.14 16.18
C GLY A 37 33.69 -4.64 16.01
N ALA A 38 32.73 -5.48 16.39
CA ALA A 38 32.82 -6.93 16.20
C ALA A 38 32.84 -7.34 14.72
N SER A 39 31.99 -6.69 13.89
CA SER A 39 31.97 -6.88 12.45
C SER A 39 33.30 -6.51 11.79
N VAL A 40 33.87 -5.35 12.13
CA VAL A 40 35.15 -4.90 11.60
C VAL A 40 36.25 -5.86 12.01
N ALA A 41 36.32 -6.28 13.30
CA ALA A 41 37.33 -7.21 13.78
C ALA A 41 37.24 -8.56 13.05
N GLY A 42 36.05 -9.11 12.89
CA GLY A 42 35.82 -10.36 12.16
C GLY A 42 36.24 -10.28 10.69
N ASN A 43 35.91 -9.20 10.00
CA ASN A 43 36.33 -9.01 8.59
C ASN A 43 37.84 -8.87 8.44
N VAL A 44 38.51 -8.08 9.29
CA VAL A 44 39.95 -7.89 9.25
C VAL A 44 40.66 -9.23 9.55
N GLU A 45 40.19 -10.00 10.53
CA GLU A 45 40.72 -11.32 10.87
C GLU A 45 40.59 -12.29 9.70
N THR A 46 39.42 -12.32 9.07
CA THR A 46 39.15 -13.21 7.93
C THR A 46 40.06 -12.88 6.73
N ILE A 47 40.25 -11.60 6.38
CA ILE A 47 41.15 -11.18 5.30
C ILE A 47 42.58 -11.60 5.62
N PHE A 48 43.07 -11.36 6.84
CA PHE A 48 44.47 -11.69 7.22
C PHE A 48 44.73 -13.19 7.27
N ASN A 49 43.75 -13.99 7.71
CA ASN A 49 43.83 -15.45 7.69
C ASN A 49 43.81 -15.98 6.24
N ALA A 50 42.95 -15.44 5.38
CA ALA A 50 42.91 -15.79 3.95
C ALA A 50 44.28 -15.53 3.27
N LEU A 51 44.88 -14.37 3.55
CA LEU A 51 46.19 -14.01 3.03
C LEU A 51 47.34 -14.89 3.58
N ARG A 52 47.28 -15.25 4.88
CA ARG A 52 48.31 -16.04 5.54
C ARG A 52 48.34 -17.50 5.07
N HIS A 53 47.17 -18.10 4.94
CA HIS A 53 46.99 -19.52 4.68
C HIS A 53 46.59 -19.83 3.24
N ASP A 54 46.55 -18.81 2.36
CA ASP A 54 46.16 -18.93 0.96
C ASP A 54 44.79 -19.60 0.77
N ILE A 55 43.82 -19.23 1.61
CA ILE A 55 42.49 -19.80 1.59
C ILE A 55 41.67 -19.18 0.45
N SER A 56 41.06 -20.03 -0.40
CA SER A 56 40.13 -19.57 -1.42
C SER A 56 38.89 -18.98 -0.77
N LEU A 57 38.32 -17.91 -1.37
CA LEU A 57 37.07 -17.29 -0.90
C LEU A 57 35.89 -18.26 -0.90
N ASP A 58 35.89 -19.26 -1.77
CA ASP A 58 34.87 -20.30 -1.83
C ASP A 58 34.75 -21.14 -0.56
N ASN A 59 35.82 -21.13 0.25
CA ASN A 59 35.94 -21.88 1.52
C ASN A 59 35.85 -20.96 2.75
N ILE A 60 35.41 -19.73 2.58
CA ILE A 60 35.28 -18.76 3.67
C ILE A 60 33.78 -18.53 3.96
N GLU A 61 33.41 -18.62 5.24
CA GLU A 61 32.12 -18.23 5.72
C GLU A 61 32.10 -16.74 6.13
N PRO A 62 31.03 -16.02 5.86
CA PRO A 62 30.89 -14.63 6.32
C PRO A 62 30.98 -14.56 7.86
N PRO A 63 31.73 -13.60 8.43
CA PRO A 63 31.75 -13.43 9.87
C PRO A 63 30.33 -13.22 10.43
N THR A 64 29.95 -14.01 11.43
CA THR A 64 28.63 -13.94 12.07
C THR A 64 28.30 -12.51 12.55
N ALA A 65 29.30 -11.80 13.08
CA ALA A 65 29.14 -10.42 13.52
C ALA A 65 28.85 -9.45 12.36
N ALA A 66 29.35 -9.73 11.14
CA ALA A 66 29.06 -8.91 9.96
C ALA A 66 27.59 -9.10 9.51
N LEU A 67 27.10 -10.33 9.51
CA LEU A 67 25.70 -10.63 9.19
C LEU A 67 24.73 -10.06 10.24
N GLU A 68 25.07 -10.19 11.53
CA GLU A 68 24.24 -9.63 12.60
C GLU A 68 24.23 -8.10 12.57
N TYR A 69 25.36 -7.48 12.26
CA TYR A 69 25.43 -6.03 12.04
C TYR A 69 24.51 -5.60 10.89
N ALA A 70 24.51 -6.32 9.76
CA ALA A 70 23.61 -6.04 8.62
C ALA A 70 22.13 -6.13 9.01
N ARG A 71 21.74 -7.16 9.78
CA ARG A 71 20.35 -7.28 10.30
C ARG A 71 19.97 -6.11 11.19
N ARG A 72 20.82 -5.71 12.13
CA ARG A 72 20.52 -4.58 13.03
C ARG A 72 20.44 -3.26 12.29
N VAL A 73 21.29 -3.04 11.31
CA VAL A 73 21.26 -1.85 10.44
C VAL A 73 19.92 -1.79 9.68
N ALA A 74 19.43 -2.92 9.14
CA ALA A 74 18.14 -3.02 8.48
C ALA A 74 16.98 -2.70 9.43
N GLN A 75 16.95 -3.29 10.64
CA GLN A 75 15.93 -3.06 11.66
C GLN A 75 15.87 -1.60 12.14
N ARG A 76 16.99 -0.88 12.12
CA ARG A 76 17.09 0.53 12.52
C ARG A 76 16.78 1.50 11.38
N GLY A 77 16.47 1.00 10.19
CA GLY A 77 16.16 1.82 9.01
C GLY A 77 17.36 2.63 8.49
N VAL A 78 18.59 2.23 8.83
CA VAL A 78 19.79 2.83 8.25
C VAL A 78 19.87 2.44 6.78
N PRO A 79 20.02 3.40 5.84
CA PRO A 79 20.01 3.10 4.40
C PRO A 79 21.12 2.11 3.99
N MET A 80 20.83 1.23 3.04
CA MET A 80 21.76 0.22 2.54
C MET A 80 23.04 0.83 1.96
N ASP A 81 22.93 1.99 1.30
CA ASP A 81 24.09 2.71 0.77
C ASP A 81 25.09 3.15 1.86
N ALA A 82 24.62 3.40 3.09
CA ALA A 82 25.47 3.67 4.22
C ALA A 82 26.28 2.41 4.63
N LEU A 83 25.66 1.23 4.58
CA LEU A 83 26.34 -0.06 4.82
C LEU A 83 27.41 -0.31 3.76
N VAL A 84 27.10 -0.17 2.48
CA VAL A 84 28.05 -0.35 1.38
C VAL A 84 29.21 0.64 1.47
N ARG A 85 28.92 1.91 1.79
CA ARG A 85 29.98 2.92 2.02
C ARG A 85 30.90 2.55 3.19
N ALA A 86 30.35 1.96 4.26
CA ALA A 86 31.16 1.51 5.39
C ALA A 86 32.17 0.42 4.96
N TYR A 87 31.75 -0.56 4.17
CA TYR A 87 32.66 -1.60 3.66
C TYR A 87 33.75 -1.00 2.76
N ARG A 88 33.42 -0.07 1.86
CA ARG A 88 34.40 0.60 0.99
C ARG A 88 35.42 1.41 1.79
N LEU A 89 34.95 2.21 2.77
CA LEU A 89 35.83 3.00 3.62
C LEU A 89 36.70 2.09 4.51
N GLY A 90 36.13 1.05 5.10
CA GLY A 90 36.89 0.07 5.88
C GLY A 90 37.98 -0.61 5.06
N HIS A 91 37.69 -1.01 3.82
CA HIS A 91 38.64 -1.59 2.90
C HIS A 91 39.78 -0.63 2.56
N SER A 92 39.50 0.62 2.25
CA SER A 92 40.54 1.63 2.00
C SER A 92 41.52 1.74 3.15
N LEU A 93 41.03 1.80 4.39
CA LEU A 93 41.88 1.90 5.59
C LEU A 93 42.72 0.63 5.83
N VAL A 94 42.22 -0.55 5.49
CA VAL A 94 42.98 -1.81 5.57
C VAL A 94 44.11 -1.82 4.52
N ILE A 95 43.85 -1.33 3.30
CA ILE A 95 44.86 -1.23 2.24
C ILE A 95 45.94 -0.21 2.63
N ASP A 96 45.58 0.93 3.21
CA ASP A 96 46.53 1.94 3.67
C ASP A 96 47.48 1.35 4.76
N ALA A 97 46.89 0.64 5.75
CA ALA A 97 47.68 -0.04 6.79
C ALA A 97 48.60 -1.14 6.23
N ALA A 98 48.14 -1.86 5.20
CA ALA A 98 48.95 -2.87 4.53
C ALA A 98 50.10 -2.23 3.74
N SER A 99 49.86 -1.12 3.05
CA SER A 99 50.88 -0.35 2.34
C SER A 99 51.99 0.12 3.28
N ASP A 100 51.62 0.68 4.44
CA ASP A 100 52.60 1.14 5.45
C ASP A 100 53.47 0.00 5.96
N GLU A 101 52.89 -1.17 6.22
CA GLU A 101 53.65 -2.34 6.70
C GLU A 101 54.55 -2.93 5.62
N VAL A 102 54.13 -2.98 4.36
CA VAL A 102 54.96 -3.46 3.25
C VAL A 102 56.16 -2.53 3.07
N ASN A 103 55.95 -1.21 3.07
CA ASN A 103 56.99 -0.21 2.94
C ASN A 103 58.04 -0.30 4.11
N ALA A 104 57.55 -0.58 5.32
CA ALA A 104 58.44 -0.71 6.50
C ALA A 104 59.16 -2.04 6.60
N ALA A 105 58.66 -3.13 6.00
CA ALA A 105 59.18 -4.49 6.20
C ALA A 105 59.95 -5.02 5.01
N VAL A 106 59.77 -4.52 3.81
CA VAL A 106 60.35 -5.06 2.57
C VAL A 106 61.31 -4.04 1.92
N PRO A 107 62.63 -4.20 2.06
CA PRO A 107 63.59 -3.26 1.52
C PRO A 107 63.69 -3.26 -0.02
N ASP A 108 63.42 -4.40 -0.64
CA ASP A 108 63.43 -4.53 -2.11
C ASP A 108 62.07 -4.10 -2.70
N ALA A 109 62.08 -3.03 -3.50
CA ALA A 109 60.88 -2.43 -4.08
C ALA A 109 60.11 -3.40 -4.98
N ARG A 110 60.78 -4.29 -5.71
CA ARG A 110 60.11 -5.27 -6.58
C ARG A 110 59.36 -6.32 -5.79
N THR A 111 59.97 -6.84 -4.75
CA THR A 111 59.31 -7.77 -3.82
C THR A 111 58.19 -7.11 -3.04
N GLY A 112 58.41 -5.86 -2.61
CA GLY A 112 57.36 -5.04 -1.96
C GLY A 112 56.13 -4.88 -2.82
N LEU A 113 56.33 -4.52 -4.10
CA LEU A 113 55.18 -4.35 -5.07
C LEU A 113 54.44 -5.67 -5.25
N ALA A 114 55.13 -6.79 -5.46
CA ALA A 114 54.48 -8.11 -5.63
C ALA A 114 53.67 -8.53 -4.40
N VAL A 115 54.14 -8.26 -3.19
CA VAL A 115 53.44 -8.53 -1.93
C VAL A 115 52.19 -7.62 -1.84
N PHE A 116 52.32 -6.33 -2.16
CA PHE A 116 51.22 -5.40 -2.11
C PHE A 116 50.11 -5.72 -3.15
N GLU A 117 50.49 -6.07 -4.37
CA GLU A 117 49.56 -6.51 -5.43
C GLU A 117 48.76 -7.74 -4.97
N ARG A 118 49.40 -8.72 -4.32
CA ARG A 118 48.71 -9.88 -3.78
C ARG A 118 47.72 -9.51 -2.67
N ILE A 119 48.14 -8.68 -1.70
CA ILE A 119 47.25 -8.19 -0.63
C ILE A 119 46.06 -7.50 -1.22
N THR A 120 46.28 -6.59 -2.14
CA THR A 120 45.25 -5.80 -2.81
C THR A 120 44.28 -6.70 -3.58
N SER A 121 44.80 -7.65 -4.38
CA SER A 121 43.96 -8.57 -5.16
C SER A 121 43.06 -9.44 -4.29
N VAL A 122 43.60 -10.00 -3.19
CA VAL A 122 42.81 -10.85 -2.28
C VAL A 122 41.78 -10.02 -1.52
N SER A 123 42.13 -8.84 -1.02
CA SER A 123 41.24 -8.01 -0.25
C SER A 123 40.14 -7.40 -1.10
N PHE A 124 40.39 -7.04 -2.38
CA PHE A 124 39.34 -6.57 -3.28
C PHE A 124 38.30 -7.66 -3.56
N ARG A 125 38.73 -8.88 -3.84
CA ARG A 125 37.83 -10.02 -4.02
C ARG A 125 37.03 -10.33 -2.77
N TYR A 126 37.66 -10.26 -1.59
CA TYR A 126 36.98 -10.47 -0.32
C TYR A 126 35.92 -9.40 -0.06
N ILE A 127 36.24 -8.11 -0.26
CA ILE A 127 35.30 -7.03 0.01
C ILE A 127 34.10 -7.04 -0.94
N ASP A 128 34.33 -7.40 -2.19
CA ASP A 128 33.25 -7.58 -3.16
C ASP A 128 32.31 -8.72 -2.73
N TRP A 129 32.86 -9.87 -2.42
CA TRP A 129 32.10 -11.03 -1.96
C TRP A 129 31.33 -10.76 -0.66
N ILE A 130 31.98 -10.23 0.40
CA ILE A 130 31.33 -9.98 1.68
C ILE A 130 30.25 -8.88 1.57
N SER A 131 30.47 -7.88 0.73
CA SER A 131 29.49 -6.83 0.49
C SER A 131 28.19 -7.40 -0.09
N GLN A 132 28.29 -8.36 -1.02
CA GLN A 132 27.12 -9.05 -1.57
C GLN A 132 26.39 -9.87 -0.49
N GLN A 133 27.13 -10.62 0.35
CA GLN A 133 26.53 -11.42 1.43
C GLN A 133 25.75 -10.55 2.43
N VAL A 134 26.31 -9.44 2.86
CA VAL A 134 25.66 -8.55 3.83
C VAL A 134 24.49 -7.78 3.23
N VAL A 135 24.54 -7.46 1.92
CA VAL A 135 23.41 -6.83 1.22
C VAL A 135 22.22 -7.78 1.17
N VAL A 136 22.42 -9.04 0.79
CA VAL A 136 21.34 -10.05 0.79
C VAL A 136 20.69 -10.18 2.17
N VAL A 137 21.49 -10.33 3.22
CA VAL A 137 20.98 -10.44 4.60
C VAL A 137 20.26 -9.16 5.05
N TYR A 138 20.76 -7.99 4.65
CA TYR A 138 20.11 -6.72 4.93
C TYR A 138 18.73 -6.63 4.27
N GLU A 139 18.62 -6.98 2.99
CA GLU A 139 17.35 -6.93 2.23
C GLU A 139 16.33 -7.90 2.81
N GLU A 140 16.71 -9.17 3.06
CA GLU A 140 15.85 -10.18 3.69
C GLU A 140 15.31 -9.72 5.06
N GLU A 141 16.18 -9.14 5.89
CA GLU A 141 15.77 -8.67 7.22
C GLU A 141 14.90 -7.44 7.15
N ARG A 142 15.17 -6.52 6.23
CA ARG A 142 14.35 -5.33 6.00
C ARG A 142 12.94 -5.73 5.56
N ASP A 143 12.83 -6.67 4.63
CA ASP A 143 11.55 -7.14 4.12
C ASP A 143 10.76 -7.87 5.23
N ARG A 144 11.43 -8.71 6.01
CA ARG A 144 10.85 -9.39 7.17
C ARG A 144 10.38 -8.39 8.24
N TRP A 145 11.17 -7.35 8.51
CA TRP A 145 10.82 -6.30 9.46
C TRP A 145 9.62 -5.48 9.01
N LEU A 146 9.57 -5.11 7.73
CA LEU A 146 8.42 -4.40 7.15
C LEU A 146 7.16 -5.26 7.17
N ALA A 147 7.26 -6.54 6.82
CA ALA A 147 6.15 -7.49 6.87
C ALA A 147 5.61 -7.64 8.31
N ASN A 148 6.48 -7.75 9.32
CA ASN A 148 6.08 -7.84 10.71
C ASN A 148 5.42 -6.55 11.22
N GLN A 149 5.93 -5.38 10.87
CA GLN A 149 5.31 -4.09 11.23
C GLN A 149 3.94 -3.93 10.57
N ASN A 150 3.83 -4.30 9.30
CA ASN A 150 2.55 -4.26 8.59
C ASN A 150 1.55 -5.24 9.18
N SER A 151 1.98 -6.44 9.57
CA SER A 151 1.13 -7.45 10.23
C SER A 151 0.61 -6.97 11.59
N ALA A 152 1.47 -6.36 12.43
CA ALA A 152 1.06 -5.79 13.71
C ALA A 152 0.10 -4.61 13.54
N ARG A 153 0.35 -3.76 12.54
CA ARG A 153 -0.53 -2.64 12.20
C ARG A 153 -1.88 -3.13 11.67
N ALA A 154 -1.88 -4.14 10.80
CA ALA A 154 -3.09 -4.76 10.27
C ALA A 154 -3.94 -5.39 11.37
N LEU A 155 -3.31 -6.10 12.32
CA LEU A 155 -3.99 -6.66 13.48
C LEU A 155 -4.66 -5.56 14.32
N ARG A 156 -3.95 -4.47 14.58
CA ARG A 156 -4.50 -3.35 15.37
C ARG A 156 -5.65 -2.65 14.63
N VAL A 157 -5.58 -2.50 13.32
CA VAL A 157 -6.70 -1.97 12.52
C VAL A 157 -7.92 -2.88 12.63
N ARG A 158 -7.76 -4.20 12.51
CA ARG A 158 -8.87 -5.16 12.66
C ARG A 158 -9.49 -5.09 14.05
N GLU A 159 -8.69 -5.04 15.11
CA GLU A 159 -9.18 -4.85 16.48
C GLU A 159 -10.03 -3.57 16.62
N ILE A 160 -9.61 -2.47 16.01
CA ILE A 160 -10.39 -1.22 15.99
C ILE A 160 -11.71 -1.42 15.25
N LEU A 161 -11.70 -2.05 14.08
CA LEU A 161 -12.90 -2.24 13.25
C LEU A 161 -13.93 -3.16 13.91
N GLU A 162 -13.46 -4.21 14.60
CA GLU A 162 -14.29 -5.24 15.27
C GLU A 162 -14.76 -4.81 16.67
N ALA A 163 -14.13 -3.81 17.29
CA ALA A 163 -14.50 -3.37 18.62
C ALA A 163 -15.98 -2.95 18.69
N PRO A 164 -16.75 -3.33 19.73
CA PRO A 164 -18.14 -2.96 19.87
C PRO A 164 -18.38 -1.46 19.80
N SER A 165 -19.56 -1.03 19.33
CA SER A 165 -19.92 0.39 19.34
C SER A 165 -19.93 0.94 20.77
N GLY A 166 -19.27 2.07 20.99
CA GLY A 166 -19.14 2.67 22.34
C GLY A 166 -17.93 2.19 23.14
N SER A 167 -17.08 1.32 22.60
CA SER A 167 -15.80 0.96 23.25
C SER A 167 -14.94 2.20 23.44
N ILE A 168 -14.44 2.40 24.68
CA ILE A 168 -13.49 3.46 24.99
C ILE A 168 -12.11 3.00 24.53
N LEU A 169 -11.70 3.49 23.37
CA LEU A 169 -10.36 3.27 22.82
C LEU A 169 -9.52 4.52 23.08
N ASP A 170 -8.31 4.35 23.58
CA ASP A 170 -7.38 5.45 23.80
C ASP A 170 -6.82 5.96 22.46
N PRO A 171 -7.17 7.19 22.03
CA PRO A 171 -6.76 7.70 20.73
C PRO A 171 -5.25 7.98 20.63
N GLU A 172 -4.56 8.27 21.74
CA GLU A 172 -3.12 8.55 21.75
C GLU A 172 -2.35 7.24 21.57
N ALA A 173 -2.74 6.19 22.30
CA ALA A 173 -2.19 4.86 22.13
C ALA A 173 -2.40 4.33 20.70
N LEU A 174 -3.58 4.56 20.10
CA LEU A 174 -3.86 4.18 18.72
C LEU A 174 -3.02 4.97 17.71
N THR A 175 -2.87 6.28 17.90
CA THR A 175 -2.04 7.13 17.03
C THR A 175 -0.60 6.62 17.01
N THR A 176 -0.06 6.28 18.18
CA THR A 176 1.31 5.75 18.31
C THR A 176 1.43 4.37 17.64
N ALA A 177 0.51 3.46 17.92
CA ALA A 177 0.54 2.08 17.40
C ALA A 177 0.38 2.02 15.88
N LEU A 178 -0.51 2.85 15.32
CA LEU A 178 -0.77 2.90 13.88
C LEU A 178 0.21 3.81 13.13
N ARG A 179 0.92 4.71 13.83
CA ARG A 179 1.67 5.84 13.25
C ARG A 179 0.79 6.65 12.29
N TYR A 180 -0.46 6.85 12.69
CA TYR A 180 -1.50 7.50 11.91
C TYR A 180 -2.34 8.41 12.81
N PRO A 181 -2.65 9.66 12.41
CA PRO A 181 -3.34 10.63 13.25
C PRO A 181 -4.83 10.30 13.41
N ILE A 182 -5.18 9.41 14.36
CA ILE A 182 -6.55 8.90 14.55
C ILE A 182 -7.55 9.99 14.98
N GLN A 183 -7.09 11.09 15.54
CA GLN A 183 -7.92 12.25 15.93
C GLN A 183 -8.05 13.29 14.80
N ARG A 184 -8.22 12.84 13.58
CA ARG A 184 -8.47 13.66 12.39
C ARG A 184 -9.78 13.24 11.71
N ARG A 185 -10.11 13.88 10.59
CA ARG A 185 -11.13 13.35 9.67
C ARG A 185 -10.48 12.30 8.81
N HIS A 186 -11.16 11.18 8.64
CA HIS A 186 -10.67 10.05 7.86
C HIS A 186 -11.59 9.82 6.67
N LEU A 187 -11.03 9.78 5.48
CA LEU A 187 -11.66 9.22 4.29
C LEU A 187 -11.11 7.79 4.13
N ALA A 188 -11.96 6.80 4.38
CA ALA A 188 -11.58 5.42 4.14
C ALA A 188 -11.80 5.04 2.68
N ALA A 189 -10.90 4.23 2.17
CA ALA A 189 -10.94 3.66 0.83
C ALA A 189 -10.77 2.14 0.91
N VAL A 190 -11.45 1.41 0.05
CA VAL A 190 -11.14 0.03 -0.29
C VAL A 190 -10.71 0.03 -1.75
N LEU A 191 -9.50 -0.45 -2.00
CA LEU A 191 -8.89 -0.51 -3.33
C LEU A 191 -8.76 -1.98 -3.73
N TRP A 192 -9.07 -2.31 -4.98
CA TRP A 192 -8.90 -3.68 -5.46
C TRP A 192 -8.64 -3.72 -6.97
N TRP A 193 -8.03 -4.82 -7.39
CA TRP A 193 -7.90 -5.13 -8.81
C TRP A 193 -9.12 -5.90 -9.30
N PRO A 194 -9.72 -5.55 -10.46
CA PRO A 194 -10.70 -6.40 -11.12
C PRO A 194 -10.14 -7.80 -11.39
N ALA A 195 -10.99 -8.82 -11.35
CA ALA A 195 -10.61 -10.23 -11.33
C ALA A 195 -9.76 -10.74 -12.51
N GLU A 196 -9.61 -9.98 -13.58
CA GLU A 196 -8.93 -10.40 -14.83
C GLU A 196 -7.45 -10.00 -14.90
N ALA A 197 -6.90 -9.32 -13.90
CA ALA A 197 -5.54 -8.81 -13.94
C ALA A 197 -4.64 -9.50 -12.90
N GLU A 198 -3.70 -10.34 -13.35
CA GLU A 198 -2.58 -10.78 -12.52
C GLU A 198 -1.54 -9.66 -12.44
N HIS A 199 -1.25 -9.17 -11.23
CA HIS A 199 -0.22 -8.16 -10.98
C HIS A 199 0.88 -8.75 -10.10
N GLU A 200 2.14 -8.72 -10.57
CA GLU A 200 3.30 -9.23 -9.81
C GLU A 200 3.52 -8.50 -8.47
N ASP A 201 3.16 -7.22 -8.37
CA ASP A 201 3.20 -6.41 -7.14
C ASP A 201 1.88 -5.65 -6.94
N GLY A 202 0.78 -6.37 -6.91
CA GLY A 202 -0.56 -5.77 -6.85
C GLY A 202 -0.78 -4.89 -5.62
N LEU A 203 -0.29 -5.30 -4.44
CA LEU A 203 -0.47 -4.54 -3.19
C LEU A 203 0.38 -3.27 -3.14
N GLY A 204 1.63 -3.32 -3.60
CA GLY A 204 2.49 -2.12 -3.67
C GLY A 204 1.92 -1.06 -4.61
N GLN A 205 1.32 -1.48 -5.71
CA GLN A 205 0.64 -0.58 -6.63
C GLN A 205 -0.62 0.03 -6.00
N LEU A 206 -1.44 -0.75 -5.27
CA LEU A 206 -2.60 -0.22 -4.53
C LEU A 206 -2.19 0.81 -3.47
N GLU A 207 -1.10 0.56 -2.75
CA GLU A 207 -0.54 1.52 -1.79
C GLU A 207 -0.05 2.80 -2.49
N SER A 208 0.55 2.68 -3.68
CA SER A 208 0.95 3.85 -4.49
C SER A 208 -0.26 4.68 -4.91
N VAL A 209 -1.33 4.03 -5.40
CA VAL A 209 -2.59 4.72 -5.76
C VAL A 209 -3.18 5.44 -4.55
N LEU A 210 -3.18 4.81 -3.36
CA LEU A 210 -3.66 5.47 -2.13
C LEU A 210 -2.82 6.70 -1.77
N ARG A 211 -1.50 6.64 -1.98
CA ARG A 211 -0.60 7.78 -1.75
C ARG A 211 -0.87 8.92 -2.72
N ASP A 212 -1.05 8.61 -4.00
CA ASP A 212 -1.43 9.59 -5.02
C ASP A 212 -2.78 10.26 -4.73
N MET A 213 -3.76 9.47 -4.26
CA MET A 213 -5.05 10.01 -3.80
C MET A 213 -4.86 10.97 -2.61
N ALA A 214 -4.03 10.60 -1.64
CA ALA A 214 -3.74 11.44 -0.48
C ALA A 214 -3.05 12.75 -0.86
N GLU A 215 -2.12 12.71 -1.81
CA GLU A 215 -1.45 13.90 -2.35
C GLU A 215 -2.45 14.81 -3.08
N SER A 216 -3.35 14.25 -3.90
CA SER A 216 -4.34 15.03 -4.66
C SER A 216 -5.31 15.82 -3.78
N VAL A 217 -5.56 15.38 -2.55
CA VAL A 217 -6.45 16.04 -1.59
C VAL A 217 -5.72 16.79 -0.49
N GLU A 218 -4.41 17.00 -0.63
CA GLU A 218 -3.57 17.68 0.36
C GLU A 218 -3.74 17.11 1.78
N ALA A 219 -3.55 15.79 1.89
CA ALA A 219 -3.76 15.05 3.13
C ALA A 219 -2.91 15.60 4.30
N GLN A 220 -3.47 15.57 5.51
CA GLN A 220 -2.82 16.06 6.73
C GLN A 220 -1.90 15.01 7.38
N GLY A 221 -1.06 14.38 6.58
CA GLY A 221 -0.11 13.33 6.95
C GLY A 221 -0.16 12.14 6.00
N SER A 222 0.70 11.15 6.25
CA SER A 222 0.76 9.94 5.42
C SER A 222 -0.52 9.12 5.54
N PRO A 223 -1.05 8.59 4.44
CA PRO A 223 -2.18 7.67 4.48
C PRO A 223 -1.79 6.37 5.19
N LEU A 224 -2.77 5.71 5.78
CA LEU A 224 -2.62 4.38 6.34
C LEU A 224 -3.09 3.36 5.30
N PHE A 225 -2.22 2.40 4.94
CA PHE A 225 -2.56 1.28 4.09
C PHE A 225 -2.47 -0.03 4.88
N VAL A 226 -3.42 -0.94 4.66
CA VAL A 226 -3.47 -2.29 5.23
C VAL A 226 -3.94 -3.25 4.15
N ALA A 227 -3.18 -4.29 3.88
CA ALA A 227 -3.61 -5.38 3.00
C ALA A 227 -4.74 -6.17 3.65
N ASP A 228 -5.83 -6.39 2.92
CA ASP A 228 -6.93 -7.27 3.30
C ASP A 228 -6.68 -8.69 2.77
N ASP A 229 -6.43 -8.77 1.47
CA ASP A 229 -6.02 -9.99 0.78
C ASP A 229 -4.94 -9.67 -0.30
N ARG A 230 -4.65 -10.61 -1.22
CA ARG A 230 -3.62 -10.44 -2.26
C ARG A 230 -3.94 -9.36 -3.28
N ASN A 231 -5.23 -9.07 -3.48
CA ASN A 231 -5.73 -8.17 -4.52
C ASN A 231 -6.53 -6.99 -3.96
N THR A 232 -6.67 -6.89 -2.64
CA THR A 232 -7.48 -5.88 -1.96
C THR A 232 -6.69 -5.21 -0.84
N GLY A 233 -6.76 -3.89 -0.76
CA GLY A 233 -6.19 -3.10 0.32
C GLY A 233 -7.21 -2.13 0.92
N TRP A 234 -7.10 -1.90 2.22
CA TRP A 234 -7.82 -0.87 2.94
C TRP A 234 -6.93 0.35 3.13
N GLY A 235 -7.48 1.52 2.91
CA GLY A 235 -6.77 2.78 3.06
C GLY A 235 -7.53 3.78 3.91
N TRP A 236 -6.80 4.68 4.60
CA TRP A 236 -7.38 5.84 5.28
C TRP A 236 -6.52 7.06 4.98
N ILE A 237 -7.18 8.12 4.50
CA ILE A 237 -6.55 9.41 4.20
C ILE A 237 -6.95 10.41 5.28
N PRO A 238 -5.99 11.01 6.01
CA PRO A 238 -6.28 12.00 7.03
C PRO A 238 -6.53 13.37 6.38
N LEU A 239 -7.72 13.94 6.59
CA LEU A 239 -8.15 15.18 5.96
C LEU A 239 -8.32 16.32 6.96
N SER A 240 -8.14 17.54 6.47
CA SER A 240 -8.59 18.76 7.14
C SER A 240 -10.11 18.93 7.02
N ALA A 241 -10.69 19.82 7.79
CA ALA A 241 -12.11 20.18 7.60
C ALA A 241 -12.38 20.87 6.25
N ALA A 242 -11.40 21.60 5.74
CA ALA A 242 -11.51 22.33 4.47
C ALA A 242 -11.49 21.38 3.25
N THR A 243 -10.58 20.40 3.24
CA THR A 243 -10.41 19.47 2.12
C THR A 243 -11.44 18.34 2.13
N ALA A 244 -12.06 18.06 3.27
CA ALA A 244 -13.02 16.96 3.41
C ALA A 244 -14.25 17.09 2.52
N ALA A 245 -14.70 18.32 2.22
CA ALA A 245 -15.92 18.57 1.43
C ALA A 245 -15.76 18.22 -0.07
N THR A 246 -14.55 18.34 -0.61
CA THR A 246 -14.27 18.13 -2.04
C THR A 246 -13.42 16.90 -2.31
N ALA A 247 -12.97 16.19 -1.26
CA ALA A 247 -12.01 15.11 -1.39
C ALA A 247 -12.46 13.99 -2.35
N ILE A 248 -13.71 13.57 -2.28
CA ILE A 248 -14.26 12.50 -3.11
C ILE A 248 -14.24 12.89 -4.59
N ASP A 249 -14.71 14.11 -4.91
CA ASP A 249 -14.73 14.60 -6.30
C ASP A 249 -13.32 14.81 -6.85
N THR A 250 -12.39 15.33 -6.03
CA THR A 250 -10.99 15.49 -6.40
C THR A 250 -10.34 14.15 -6.73
N ILE A 251 -10.55 13.12 -5.88
CA ILE A 251 -10.04 11.76 -6.11
C ILE A 251 -10.64 11.16 -7.39
N ARG A 252 -11.96 11.32 -7.57
CA ARG A 252 -12.66 10.79 -8.75
C ARG A 252 -12.10 11.38 -10.04
N THR A 253 -11.92 12.68 -10.09
CA THR A 253 -11.35 13.40 -11.24
C THR A 253 -9.91 12.95 -11.49
N GLY A 254 -9.06 12.95 -10.46
CA GLY A 254 -7.66 12.59 -10.59
C GLY A 254 -7.43 11.14 -11.05
N LEU A 255 -8.24 10.18 -10.59
CA LEU A 255 -8.14 8.78 -11.04
C LEU A 255 -8.65 8.61 -12.48
N ALA A 256 -9.71 9.33 -12.86
CA ALA A 256 -10.22 9.31 -14.22
C ALA A 256 -9.22 9.88 -15.23
N GLU A 257 -8.57 11.00 -14.92
CA GLU A 257 -7.53 11.62 -15.75
C GLU A 257 -6.31 10.73 -15.98
N ARG A 258 -5.95 9.93 -14.98
CA ARG A 258 -4.82 8.98 -15.06
C ARG A 258 -5.17 7.68 -15.78
N GLY A 259 -6.43 7.44 -16.13
CA GLY A 259 -6.88 6.18 -16.71
C GLY A 259 -6.63 4.98 -15.79
N ALA A 260 -6.76 5.16 -14.47
CA ALA A 260 -6.46 4.14 -13.49
C ALA A 260 -7.35 2.92 -13.67
N THR A 261 -6.73 1.74 -13.76
CA THR A 261 -7.43 0.44 -13.88
C THR A 261 -7.86 -0.14 -12.53
N VAL A 262 -7.38 0.46 -11.43
CA VAL A 262 -7.76 0.12 -10.06
C VAL A 262 -9.21 0.54 -9.80
N ALA A 263 -9.98 -0.33 -9.17
CA ALA A 263 -11.29 0.00 -8.64
C ALA A 263 -11.17 0.49 -7.19
N VAL A 264 -11.91 1.54 -6.85
CA VAL A 264 -11.84 2.21 -5.56
C VAL A 264 -13.24 2.45 -5.01
N ALA A 265 -13.49 2.01 -3.78
CA ALA A 265 -14.69 2.35 -3.02
C ALA A 265 -14.34 3.29 -1.87
N LEU A 266 -15.07 4.40 -1.76
CA LEU A 266 -14.83 5.44 -0.76
C LEU A 266 -15.96 5.50 0.27
N GLY A 267 -15.59 5.67 1.56
CA GLY A 267 -16.52 6.10 2.59
C GLY A 267 -16.76 7.61 2.53
N THR A 268 -17.36 8.16 3.58
CA THR A 268 -17.46 9.61 3.78
C THR A 268 -16.40 10.09 4.77
N PRO A 269 -15.90 11.35 4.64
CA PRO A 269 -14.94 11.91 5.58
C PRO A 269 -15.56 12.11 6.99
N LEU A 270 -15.12 11.33 7.98
CA LEU A 270 -15.66 11.35 9.34
C LEU A 270 -14.53 11.52 10.38
N TYR A 271 -14.84 12.12 11.53
CA TYR A 271 -13.86 12.47 12.55
C TYR A 271 -13.66 11.40 13.64
N GLY A 272 -12.42 11.23 14.08
CA GLY A 272 -12.04 10.43 15.24
C GLY A 272 -12.15 8.91 15.04
N VAL A 273 -12.01 8.13 16.10
CA VAL A 273 -12.02 6.66 16.06
C VAL A 273 -13.31 6.11 15.48
N ASP A 274 -14.47 6.67 15.85
CA ASP A 274 -15.75 6.26 15.28
C ASP A 274 -15.85 6.64 13.80
N GLY A 275 -15.29 7.78 13.42
CA GLY A 275 -15.19 8.20 12.02
C GLY A 275 -14.35 7.24 11.20
N PHE A 276 -13.21 6.81 11.71
CA PHE A 276 -12.33 5.80 11.11
C PHE A 276 -13.09 4.50 10.80
N ARG A 277 -13.86 3.99 11.76
CA ARG A 277 -14.65 2.76 11.64
C ARG A 277 -15.84 2.91 10.69
N ARG A 278 -16.59 3.99 10.82
CA ARG A 278 -17.81 4.24 10.03
C ARG A 278 -17.47 4.50 8.57
N SER A 279 -16.46 5.30 8.29
CA SER A 279 -15.98 5.54 6.93
C SER A 279 -15.56 4.24 6.24
N HIS A 280 -14.83 3.36 6.95
CA HIS A 280 -14.46 2.05 6.42
C HIS A 280 -15.68 1.16 6.13
N ARG A 281 -16.63 1.05 7.05
CA ARG A 281 -17.86 0.27 6.81
C ARG A 281 -18.63 0.78 5.60
N GLN A 282 -18.66 2.09 5.38
CA GLN A 282 -19.28 2.70 4.21
C GLN A 282 -18.54 2.33 2.93
N ALA A 283 -17.20 2.39 2.93
CA ALA A 283 -16.37 1.98 1.79
C ALA A 283 -16.55 0.49 1.45
N VAL A 284 -16.60 -0.39 2.46
CA VAL A 284 -16.88 -1.82 2.25
C VAL A 284 -18.26 -2.06 1.61
N LYS A 285 -19.28 -1.34 2.07
CA LYS A 285 -20.63 -1.42 1.47
C LYS A 285 -20.64 -0.90 0.02
N ALA A 286 -19.94 0.21 -0.25
CA ALA A 286 -19.80 0.75 -1.59
C ALA A 286 -19.06 -0.24 -2.53
N ARG A 287 -18.01 -0.91 -2.03
CA ARG A 287 -17.33 -2.00 -2.76
C ARG A 287 -18.29 -3.15 -3.11
N GLY A 288 -19.14 -3.57 -2.16
CA GLY A 288 -20.12 -4.63 -2.40
C GLY A 288 -21.04 -4.31 -3.58
N VAL A 289 -21.53 -3.08 -3.66
CA VAL A 289 -22.35 -2.60 -4.80
C VAL A 289 -21.51 -2.60 -6.09
N ALA A 290 -20.30 -2.05 -6.05
CA ALA A 290 -19.43 -1.97 -7.22
C ALA A 290 -19.06 -3.35 -7.79
N LEU A 291 -18.74 -4.32 -6.92
CA LEU A 291 -18.43 -5.69 -7.31
C LEU A 291 -19.63 -6.39 -7.96
N ALA A 292 -20.82 -6.27 -7.35
CA ALA A 292 -22.01 -6.88 -7.90
C ALA A 292 -22.43 -6.27 -9.25
N ALA A 293 -22.17 -4.97 -9.42
CA ALA A 293 -22.44 -4.26 -10.67
C ALA A 293 -21.37 -4.48 -11.75
N GLY A 294 -20.22 -5.05 -11.42
CA GLY A 294 -19.06 -5.15 -12.32
C GLY A 294 -18.49 -3.78 -12.72
N THR A 295 -18.64 -2.75 -11.88
CA THR A 295 -18.20 -1.38 -12.19
C THR A 295 -16.74 -1.18 -11.84
N ALA A 296 -15.99 -0.59 -12.79
CA ALA A 296 -14.62 -0.10 -12.57
C ALA A 296 -14.64 1.38 -12.14
N GLY A 297 -13.51 1.85 -11.58
CA GLY A 297 -13.34 3.24 -11.17
C GLY A 297 -13.80 3.51 -9.74
N VAL A 298 -14.28 4.74 -9.47
CA VAL A 298 -14.59 5.21 -8.12
C VAL A 298 -16.08 5.10 -7.81
N THR A 299 -16.40 4.37 -6.73
CA THR A 299 -17.75 4.29 -6.15
C THR A 299 -17.71 4.86 -4.74
N ALA A 300 -18.51 5.87 -4.43
CA ALA A 300 -18.48 6.53 -3.13
C ALA A 300 -19.78 6.33 -2.34
N ALA A 301 -19.66 6.23 -1.02
CA ALA A 301 -20.81 6.00 -0.14
C ALA A 301 -21.85 7.14 -0.15
N ASP A 302 -21.45 8.35 -0.56
CA ASP A 302 -22.33 9.52 -0.71
C ASP A 302 -22.94 9.63 -2.12
N ASP A 303 -22.63 8.72 -3.04
CA ASP A 303 -23.30 8.67 -4.33
C ASP A 303 -24.83 8.53 -4.12
N PRO A 304 -25.64 9.33 -4.83
CA PRO A 304 -27.08 9.33 -4.63
C PRO A 304 -27.71 7.94 -4.69
N GLY A 305 -28.36 7.53 -3.60
CA GLY A 305 -29.04 6.24 -3.49
C GLY A 305 -28.14 5.04 -3.21
N LEU A 306 -26.79 5.18 -3.18
CA LEU A 306 -25.89 4.07 -2.92
C LEU A 306 -26.15 3.42 -1.55
N ALA A 307 -26.32 4.23 -0.51
CA ALA A 307 -26.55 3.71 0.84
C ALA A 307 -27.83 2.86 0.93
N ALA A 308 -28.92 3.30 0.26
CA ALA A 308 -30.17 2.53 0.19
C ALA A 308 -29.98 1.24 -0.64
N ALA A 309 -29.34 1.34 -1.80
CA ALA A 309 -29.03 0.17 -2.62
C ALA A 309 -28.19 -0.85 -1.87
N ALA A 310 -27.13 -0.40 -1.17
CA ALA A 310 -26.26 -1.28 -0.39
C ALA A 310 -26.97 -1.96 0.80
N LEU A 311 -27.99 -1.31 1.37
CA LEU A 311 -28.78 -1.87 2.47
C LEU A 311 -29.77 -2.92 1.97
N ILE A 312 -30.46 -2.65 0.84
CA ILE A 312 -31.47 -3.54 0.28
C ILE A 312 -30.82 -4.69 -0.49
N GLY A 313 -29.71 -4.43 -1.16
CA GLY A 313 -28.96 -5.41 -1.96
C GLY A 313 -27.91 -6.20 -1.17
N GLU A 314 -27.95 -6.21 0.16
CA GLU A 314 -27.05 -7.03 0.99
C GLU A 314 -27.14 -8.53 0.63
N ASN A 315 -28.38 -8.99 0.30
CA ASN A 315 -28.63 -10.26 -0.36
C ASN A 315 -29.06 -9.99 -1.81
N ILE A 316 -28.23 -10.36 -2.76
CA ILE A 316 -28.47 -10.07 -4.19
C ILE A 316 -29.62 -10.89 -4.76
N ASP A 317 -29.88 -12.09 -4.23
CA ASP A 317 -30.98 -12.94 -4.68
C ASP A 317 -32.31 -12.39 -4.22
N ASP A 318 -32.43 -11.93 -2.98
CA ASP A 318 -33.63 -11.23 -2.47
C ASP A 318 -33.87 -9.93 -3.24
N ALA A 319 -32.82 -9.18 -3.56
CA ALA A 319 -32.91 -7.96 -4.36
C ALA A 319 -33.41 -8.25 -5.79
N ARG A 320 -32.96 -9.35 -6.40
CA ARG A 320 -33.41 -9.78 -7.73
C ARG A 320 -34.90 -10.19 -7.70
N GLU A 321 -35.30 -10.94 -6.67
CA GLU A 321 -36.70 -11.31 -6.50
C GLU A 321 -37.60 -10.10 -6.31
N PHE A 322 -37.21 -9.16 -5.45
CA PHE A 322 -37.92 -7.90 -5.26
C PHE A 322 -38.05 -7.08 -6.57
N VAL A 323 -36.97 -6.97 -7.34
CA VAL A 323 -36.99 -6.28 -8.64
C VAL A 323 -37.96 -6.98 -9.61
N ALA A 324 -37.87 -8.32 -9.70
CA ALA A 324 -38.75 -9.09 -10.60
C ALA A 324 -40.22 -8.98 -10.21
N GLN A 325 -40.56 -9.07 -8.93
CA GLN A 325 -41.93 -8.91 -8.45
C GLN A 325 -42.46 -7.49 -8.64
N THR A 326 -41.62 -6.47 -8.45
CA THR A 326 -42.02 -5.07 -8.53
C THR A 326 -42.16 -4.59 -9.97
N LEU A 327 -41.19 -4.89 -10.83
CA LEU A 327 -41.13 -4.39 -12.20
C LEU A 327 -41.71 -5.35 -13.25
N GLY A 328 -41.95 -6.63 -12.88
CA GLY A 328 -42.47 -7.62 -13.81
C GLY A 328 -41.63 -7.74 -15.09
N PRO A 329 -42.26 -7.82 -16.28
CA PRO A 329 -41.50 -7.92 -17.53
C PRO A 329 -40.52 -6.76 -17.80
N LEU A 330 -40.68 -5.61 -17.15
CA LEU A 330 -39.75 -4.48 -17.26
C LEU A 330 -38.39 -4.77 -16.61
N ALA A 331 -38.30 -5.82 -15.76
CA ALA A 331 -37.06 -6.27 -15.16
C ALA A 331 -36.14 -7.06 -16.12
N SER A 332 -36.59 -7.36 -17.35
CA SER A 332 -35.77 -8.14 -18.31
C SER A 332 -34.52 -7.41 -18.74
N ASP A 333 -33.41 -8.16 -18.93
CA ASP A 333 -32.13 -7.62 -19.38
C ASP A 333 -32.11 -7.45 -20.91
N THR A 334 -32.88 -6.46 -21.39
CA THR A 334 -32.89 -6.05 -22.79
C THR A 334 -32.53 -4.58 -22.92
N ALA A 335 -31.90 -4.20 -24.05
CA ALA A 335 -31.56 -2.81 -24.31
C ALA A 335 -32.79 -1.89 -24.37
N ASN A 336 -33.98 -2.42 -24.74
CA ASN A 336 -35.21 -1.66 -24.75
C ASN A 336 -35.72 -1.41 -23.32
N ASP A 337 -35.80 -2.45 -22.50
CA ASP A 337 -36.26 -2.34 -21.12
C ASP A 337 -35.27 -1.49 -20.27
N ALA A 338 -33.96 -1.58 -20.53
CA ALA A 338 -32.99 -0.68 -19.92
C ALA A 338 -33.27 0.81 -20.18
N ARG A 339 -33.60 1.17 -21.42
CA ARG A 339 -33.99 2.56 -21.77
C ARG A 339 -35.28 2.98 -21.11
N LEU A 340 -36.24 2.06 -21.00
CA LEU A 340 -37.51 2.34 -20.33
C LEU A 340 -37.35 2.54 -18.83
N ARG A 341 -36.57 1.62 -18.18
CA ARG A 341 -36.23 1.72 -16.74
C ARG A 341 -35.54 3.06 -16.44
N GLU A 342 -34.50 3.41 -17.22
CA GLU A 342 -33.76 4.67 -16.98
C GLU A 342 -34.67 5.90 -17.17
N THR A 343 -35.53 5.91 -18.20
CA THR A 343 -36.46 7.01 -18.42
C THR A 343 -37.49 7.13 -17.28
N LEU A 344 -37.99 6.00 -16.79
CA LEU A 344 -38.97 5.99 -15.68
C LEU A 344 -38.28 6.43 -14.38
N ARG A 345 -37.04 5.97 -14.12
CA ARG A 345 -36.25 6.35 -12.95
C ARG A 345 -36.03 7.85 -12.87
N VAL A 346 -35.54 8.46 -13.95
CA VAL A 346 -35.29 9.91 -14.00
C VAL A 346 -36.62 10.71 -13.89
N TYR A 347 -37.68 10.25 -14.55
CA TYR A 347 -38.98 10.88 -14.44
C TYR A 347 -39.51 10.91 -13.00
N LEU A 348 -39.46 9.79 -12.29
CA LEU A 348 -39.93 9.69 -10.90
C LEU A 348 -39.04 10.51 -9.95
N HIS A 349 -37.75 10.44 -10.13
CA HIS A 349 -36.75 11.18 -9.33
C HIS A 349 -36.98 12.71 -9.44
N ASP A 350 -37.37 13.19 -10.60
CA ASP A 350 -37.58 14.62 -10.88
C ASP A 350 -39.04 15.10 -10.61
N GLY A 351 -39.66 14.47 -9.63
CA GLY A 351 -41.02 14.86 -9.22
C GLY A 351 -42.11 14.59 -10.26
N ALA A 352 -41.92 13.60 -11.11
CA ALA A 352 -42.81 13.20 -12.20
C ALA A 352 -43.01 14.31 -13.26
N SER A 353 -41.95 15.06 -13.55
CA SER A 353 -41.93 16.09 -14.58
C SER A 353 -41.35 15.60 -15.89
N TYR A 354 -42.17 15.51 -16.95
CA TYR A 354 -41.70 15.13 -18.29
C TYR A 354 -40.69 16.12 -18.88
N LYS A 355 -40.82 17.42 -18.54
CA LYS A 355 -39.92 18.46 -19.03
C LYS A 355 -38.56 18.34 -18.37
N SER A 356 -38.50 18.25 -17.05
CA SER A 356 -37.24 18.10 -16.29
C SER A 356 -36.50 16.80 -16.67
N ALA A 357 -37.21 15.68 -16.76
CA ALA A 357 -36.65 14.42 -17.20
C ALA A 357 -36.11 14.47 -18.65
N GLY A 358 -36.81 15.25 -19.53
CA GLY A 358 -36.35 15.47 -20.90
C GLY A 358 -35.04 16.24 -20.96
N GLU A 359 -34.86 17.27 -20.17
CA GLU A 359 -33.63 18.05 -20.05
C GLU A 359 -32.47 17.16 -19.57
N LYS A 360 -32.66 16.35 -18.53
CA LYS A 360 -31.63 15.46 -17.99
C LYS A 360 -31.25 14.32 -18.92
N LEU A 361 -32.19 13.77 -19.66
CA LEU A 361 -32.00 12.68 -20.60
C LEU A 361 -31.60 13.14 -22.00
N ASN A 362 -31.55 14.44 -22.24
CA ASN A 362 -31.34 15.04 -23.55
C ASN A 362 -32.38 14.57 -24.59
N LEU A 363 -33.66 14.52 -24.17
CA LEU A 363 -34.79 14.06 -24.95
C LEU A 363 -35.92 15.13 -24.99
N HIS A 364 -36.68 15.13 -26.07
CA HIS A 364 -37.91 15.92 -26.11
C HIS A 364 -38.93 15.36 -25.10
N PHE A 365 -39.68 16.22 -24.41
CA PHE A 365 -40.63 15.81 -23.38
C PHE A 365 -41.71 14.82 -23.87
N ASN A 366 -42.14 14.89 -25.15
CA ASN A 366 -43.04 13.92 -25.76
C ASN A 366 -42.42 12.52 -25.81
N SER A 367 -41.10 12.41 -26.08
CA SER A 367 -40.39 11.14 -26.08
C SER A 367 -40.29 10.54 -24.67
N VAL A 368 -40.13 11.39 -23.65
CA VAL A 368 -40.17 10.95 -22.25
C VAL A 368 -41.55 10.43 -21.90
N LYS A 369 -42.62 11.21 -22.23
CA LYS A 369 -44.03 10.80 -22.01
C LYS A 369 -44.32 9.45 -22.66
N TYR A 370 -43.89 9.26 -23.89
CA TYR A 370 -44.09 8.01 -24.61
C TYR A 370 -43.38 6.85 -23.91
N ARG A 371 -42.08 7.02 -23.55
CA ARG A 371 -41.30 5.96 -22.89
C ARG A 371 -41.82 5.61 -21.51
N VAL A 372 -42.25 6.60 -20.72
CA VAL A 372 -42.91 6.38 -19.41
C VAL A 372 -44.22 5.57 -19.60
N GLY A 373 -45.05 5.90 -20.59
CA GLY A 373 -46.23 5.11 -20.92
C GLY A 373 -45.90 3.67 -21.26
N ARG A 374 -44.89 3.45 -22.11
CA ARG A 374 -44.42 2.11 -22.50
C ARG A 374 -43.83 1.35 -21.30
N ALA A 375 -43.12 2.02 -20.37
CA ALA A 375 -42.60 1.40 -19.16
C ALA A 375 -43.74 0.90 -18.25
N VAL A 376 -44.80 1.70 -18.07
CA VAL A 376 -46.00 1.33 -17.30
C VAL A 376 -46.74 0.16 -17.94
N GLU A 377 -46.96 0.20 -19.27
CA GLU A 377 -47.55 -0.92 -20.02
C GLU A 377 -46.70 -2.21 -19.88
N ARG A 378 -45.40 -2.11 -20.02
CA ARG A 378 -44.46 -3.25 -19.90
C ARG A 378 -44.45 -3.86 -18.50
N ARG A 379 -44.60 -2.99 -17.47
CA ARG A 379 -44.73 -3.42 -16.08
C ARG A 379 -46.08 -4.11 -15.81
N GLY A 380 -47.13 -3.75 -16.54
CA GLY A 380 -48.47 -4.34 -16.44
C GLY A 380 -49.37 -3.74 -15.35
N ARG A 381 -48.91 -2.71 -14.59
CA ARG A 381 -49.67 -2.01 -13.56
C ARG A 381 -49.22 -0.56 -13.36
N PRO A 382 -50.11 0.34 -12.90
CA PRO A 382 -49.78 1.73 -12.62
C PRO A 382 -48.72 1.89 -11.55
N VAL A 383 -47.93 2.98 -11.61
CA VAL A 383 -46.88 3.28 -10.63
C VAL A 383 -47.44 3.87 -9.34
N GLY A 384 -48.68 4.47 -9.37
CA GLY A 384 -49.19 5.22 -8.24
C GLY A 384 -49.42 4.41 -6.97
N ASP A 385 -49.77 3.13 -7.10
CA ASP A 385 -50.17 2.28 -5.97
C ASP A 385 -48.97 1.81 -5.12
N ASP A 386 -47.80 1.64 -5.74
CA ASP A 386 -46.56 1.12 -5.11
C ASP A 386 -45.33 1.93 -5.56
N ARG A 387 -45.45 3.23 -5.64
CA ARG A 387 -44.43 4.15 -6.16
C ARG A 387 -43.08 4.01 -5.47
N LEU A 388 -43.06 3.87 -4.15
CA LEU A 388 -41.82 3.69 -3.39
C LEU A 388 -41.09 2.41 -3.82
N ASP A 389 -41.81 1.30 -3.94
CA ASP A 389 -41.23 0.03 -4.35
C ASP A 389 -40.66 0.09 -5.77
N VAL A 390 -41.38 0.81 -6.68
CA VAL A 390 -40.88 1.03 -8.05
C VAL A 390 -39.62 1.89 -8.06
N GLU A 391 -39.59 2.97 -7.29
CA GLU A 391 -38.38 3.82 -7.19
C GLU A 391 -37.19 3.03 -6.63
N LEU A 392 -37.39 2.19 -5.60
CA LEU A 392 -36.36 1.33 -5.04
C LEU A 392 -35.93 0.25 -6.04
N ALA A 393 -36.84 -0.42 -6.72
CA ALA A 393 -36.49 -1.44 -7.71
C ALA A 393 -35.70 -0.83 -8.89
N LEU A 394 -36.10 0.36 -9.36
CA LEU A 394 -35.36 1.10 -10.40
C LEU A 394 -33.96 1.55 -9.91
N LEU A 395 -33.83 1.93 -8.63
CA LEU A 395 -32.56 2.25 -8.01
C LEU A 395 -31.64 1.01 -7.99
N LEU A 396 -32.18 -0.15 -7.59
CA LEU A 396 -31.41 -1.41 -7.61
C LEU A 396 -30.96 -1.77 -9.02
N CYS A 397 -31.84 -1.68 -10.03
CA CYS A 397 -31.48 -1.89 -11.42
C CYS A 397 -30.35 -0.94 -11.88
N HIS A 398 -30.42 0.32 -11.46
CA HIS A 398 -29.41 1.34 -11.81
C HIS A 398 -28.05 1.06 -11.13
N ARG A 399 -28.05 0.57 -9.88
CA ARG A 399 -26.83 0.35 -9.09
C ARG A 399 -26.19 -1.03 -9.27
N TYR A 400 -26.99 -2.05 -9.51
CA TYR A 400 -26.52 -3.44 -9.62
C TYR A 400 -26.51 -3.99 -11.06
N GLY A 401 -27.09 -3.23 -12.02
CA GLY A 401 -27.09 -3.64 -13.42
C GLY A 401 -27.70 -5.02 -13.63
N THR A 402 -27.02 -5.86 -14.39
CA THR A 402 -27.45 -7.22 -14.75
C THR A 402 -27.58 -8.17 -13.56
N ALA A 403 -26.92 -7.88 -12.43
CA ALA A 403 -26.94 -8.76 -11.25
C ALA A 403 -28.34 -8.93 -10.65
N VAL A 404 -29.25 -7.95 -10.84
CA VAL A 404 -30.64 -7.99 -10.32
C VAL A 404 -31.67 -8.12 -11.42
N LEU A 405 -31.28 -8.28 -12.68
CA LEU A 405 -32.19 -8.39 -13.81
C LEU A 405 -32.52 -9.86 -14.14
N SER A 406 -33.69 -10.06 -14.75
CA SER A 406 -34.10 -11.37 -15.28
C SER A 406 -33.49 -11.57 -16.69
N ALA A 407 -33.21 -12.81 -17.05
CA ALA A 407 -32.82 -13.16 -18.42
C ALA A 407 -33.87 -12.63 -19.44
N PRO A 408 -33.44 -12.31 -20.65
CA PRO A 408 -34.32 -11.79 -21.71
C PRO A 408 -35.54 -12.65 -21.99
#